data_6556477c9027b4a30d67a885841789f8
#
_entry.id   6556477c9027b4a30d67a885841789f8
#
_cell.length_a   1.000
_cell.length_b   1.000
_cell.length_c   1.000
_cell.angle_alpha   90.00
_cell.angle_beta   90.00
_cell.angle_gamma   90.00
#
_symmetry.space_group_name_H-M   'P 1'
#
loop_
_entity.id
_entity.type
_entity.pdbx_description
1 polymer ?
#
loop_
_entity_poly.entity_id
_entity_poly.type
_entity_poly.pdbx_seq_one_letter_code
_entity_poly.pdbx_strand_id
1 'polypeptide(L)'
;INTLFAQKGEADEIIIIKEGFVTDCSIGNLAFRNGTQWFTPNTPLLKGTQREYLLQSGQLQEIEIRQEQLEQFDEIRVINALNEL
;
A
#
# COMPACT_ATOMS: atom_id res chain seq x y z
N ILE A 1 -15.95 4.20 -6.22
CA ILE A 1 -14.61 3.59 -6.14
C ILE A 1 -13.97 3.60 -7.51
N ASN A 2 -12.78 4.12 -7.59
CA ASN A 2 -11.98 4.13 -8.81
C ASN A 2 -10.80 3.20 -8.67
N THR A 3 -10.29 2.72 -9.79
CA THR A 3 -9.08 1.92 -9.81
C THR A 3 -8.02 2.62 -10.65
N LEU A 4 -6.77 2.36 -10.31
CA LEU A 4 -5.63 2.93 -10.99
C LEU A 4 -4.60 1.83 -11.21
N PHE A 5 -4.11 1.70 -12.44
CA PHE A 5 -3.03 0.77 -12.72
C PHE A 5 -1.70 1.47 -12.39
N ALA A 6 -0.86 0.80 -11.61
CA ALA A 6 0.43 1.35 -11.23
C ALA A 6 1.53 0.32 -11.41
N GLN A 7 2.68 0.81 -11.84
CA GLN A 7 3.89 0.00 -11.95
C GLN A 7 5.03 0.77 -11.29
N LYS A 8 5.51 0.24 -10.15
CA LYS A 8 6.67 0.79 -9.47
C LYS A 8 7.48 -0.37 -8.90
N GLY A 9 8.79 -0.34 -9.12
CA GLY A 9 9.64 -1.45 -8.74
C GLY A 9 9.30 -2.66 -9.59
N GLU A 10 9.13 -3.81 -8.95
CA GLU A 10 8.83 -5.06 -9.65
C GLU A 10 7.35 -5.40 -9.70
N ALA A 11 6.49 -4.54 -9.15
CA ALA A 11 5.07 -4.82 -9.03
C ALA A 11 4.24 -4.06 -10.06
N ASP A 12 3.37 -4.79 -10.76
CA ASP A 12 2.32 -4.23 -11.60
C ASP A 12 1.00 -4.50 -10.88
N GLU A 13 0.34 -3.45 -10.39
CA GLU A 13 -0.85 -3.63 -9.57
C GLU A 13 -1.96 -2.65 -9.92
N ILE A 14 -3.19 -3.11 -9.68
CA ILE A 14 -4.36 -2.23 -9.75
C ILE A 14 -4.61 -1.70 -8.35
N ILE A 15 -4.43 -0.41 -8.20
CA ILE A 15 -4.61 0.29 -6.92
C ILE A 15 -6.06 0.78 -6.84
N ILE A 16 -6.72 0.48 -5.74
CA ILE A 16 -8.10 0.91 -5.52
C ILE A 16 -8.09 2.27 -4.84
N ILE A 17 -8.77 3.23 -5.45
CA ILE A 17 -8.88 4.60 -4.95
C ILE A 17 -10.33 4.84 -4.52
N LYS A 18 -10.53 5.35 -3.31
CA LYS A 18 -11.84 5.71 -2.80
C LYS A 18 -11.81 7.16 -2.32
N GLU A 19 -12.60 8.01 -2.96
CA GLU A 19 -12.70 9.43 -2.60
C GLU A 19 -11.35 10.16 -2.61
N GLY A 20 -10.48 9.79 -3.56
CA GLY A 20 -9.15 10.40 -3.71
C GLY A 20 -8.09 9.79 -2.82
N PHE A 21 -8.45 8.85 -1.95
CA PHE A 21 -7.49 8.19 -1.06
C PHE A 21 -7.13 6.81 -1.59
N VAL A 22 -5.86 6.47 -1.45
CA VAL A 22 -5.38 5.13 -1.78
C VAL A 22 -5.83 4.18 -0.67
N THR A 23 -6.40 3.04 -1.06
CA THR A 23 -6.89 2.05 -0.10
C THR A 23 -6.01 0.80 -0.11
N ASP A 24 -6.19 -0.08 -1.08
CA ASP A 24 -5.41 -1.29 -1.22
C ASP A 24 -5.50 -1.78 -2.66
N CYS A 25 -5.10 -3.01 -2.93
CA CYS A 25 -5.24 -3.60 -4.25
C CYS A 25 -6.17 -4.82 -4.17
N SER A 26 -6.42 -5.45 -5.32
CA SER A 26 -7.40 -6.52 -5.41
C SER A 26 -6.99 -7.80 -4.67
N ILE A 27 -5.68 -8.00 -4.40
CA ILE A 27 -5.18 -9.24 -3.81
C ILE A 27 -4.51 -9.05 -2.45
N GLY A 28 -4.54 -7.84 -1.89
CA GLY A 28 -3.93 -7.60 -0.59
C GLY A 28 -3.86 -6.13 -0.25
N ASN A 29 -3.12 -5.83 0.79
CA ASN A 29 -2.84 -4.45 1.17
C ASN A 29 -1.61 -3.94 0.40
N LEU A 30 -1.37 -2.64 0.44
CA LEU A 30 -0.27 -2.02 -0.27
C LEU A 30 0.74 -1.45 0.71
N ALA A 31 2.02 -1.57 0.37
CA ALA A 31 3.11 -0.90 1.07
C ALA A 31 3.87 -0.04 0.09
N PHE A 32 4.18 1.18 0.51
CA PHE A 32 4.87 2.18 -0.30
C PHE A 32 6.18 2.54 0.38
N ARG A 33 7.28 2.48 -0.36
CA ARG A 33 8.60 2.81 0.18
C ARG A 33 9.01 4.23 -0.19
N ASN A 34 9.52 4.94 0.80
CA ASN A 34 10.18 6.23 0.59
C ASN A 34 11.51 6.17 1.33
N GLY A 35 12.60 6.13 0.60
CA GLY A 35 13.92 5.93 1.18
C GLY A 35 14.03 4.54 1.80
N THR A 36 14.21 4.49 3.11
CA THR A 36 14.31 3.25 3.86
C THR A 36 13.05 2.92 4.65
N GLN A 37 12.01 3.76 4.53
CA GLN A 37 10.79 3.59 5.31
C GLN A 37 9.66 3.07 4.44
N TRP A 38 8.82 2.20 5.05
CA TRP A 38 7.65 1.63 4.40
C TRP A 38 6.38 2.18 5.04
N PHE A 39 5.41 2.53 4.20
CA PHE A 39 4.14 3.12 4.61
C PHE A 39 2.98 2.34 4.01
N THR A 40 1.84 2.34 4.70
CA THR A 40 0.62 1.74 4.19
C THR A 40 -0.53 2.74 4.38
N PRO A 41 -1.54 2.72 3.48
CA PRO A 41 -2.69 3.61 3.64
C PRO A 41 -3.43 3.35 4.94
N ASN A 42 -3.91 4.41 5.56
CA ASN A 42 -4.72 4.32 6.77
C ASN A 42 -6.22 4.11 6.47
N THR A 43 -6.56 3.98 5.19
CA THR A 43 -7.94 3.78 4.74
C THR A 43 -8.06 2.52 3.88
N PRO A 44 -7.60 1.34 4.35
CA PRO A 44 -7.77 0.11 3.59
C PRO A 44 -9.22 -0.31 3.58
N LEU A 45 -9.64 -1.01 2.53
CA LEU A 45 -10.95 -1.65 2.48
C LEU A 45 -10.99 -2.87 3.38
N LEU A 46 -9.88 -3.60 3.47
CA LEU A 46 -9.72 -4.75 4.36
C LEU A 46 -8.41 -4.63 5.11
N LYS A 47 -8.45 -4.91 6.41
CA LYS A 47 -7.24 -4.93 7.24
C LYS A 47 -6.69 -6.34 7.29
N GLY A 48 -5.72 -6.64 6.43
CA GLY A 48 -5.11 -7.95 6.38
C GLY A 48 -4.25 -8.25 7.60
N THR A 49 -4.06 -9.54 7.89
CA THR A 49 -3.28 -9.97 9.06
C THR A 49 -1.79 -9.64 8.90
N GLN A 50 -1.26 -9.78 7.69
CA GLN A 50 0.15 -9.44 7.44
C GLN A 50 0.40 -7.94 7.64
N ARG A 51 -0.55 -7.11 7.19
CA ARG A 51 -0.49 -5.66 7.42
C ARG A 51 -0.42 -5.35 8.90
N GLU A 52 -1.31 -5.97 9.70
CA GLU A 52 -1.32 -5.76 11.15
C GLU A 52 -0.01 -6.19 11.80
N TYR A 53 0.51 -7.34 11.41
CA TYR A 53 1.78 -7.82 11.94
C TYR A 53 2.92 -6.82 11.69
N LEU A 54 3.01 -6.32 10.46
CA LEU A 54 4.07 -5.38 10.08
C LEU A 54 3.92 -4.03 10.79
N LEU A 55 2.69 -3.58 11.02
CA LEU A 55 2.44 -2.36 11.78
C LEU A 55 2.88 -2.53 13.23
N GLN A 56 2.54 -3.65 13.85
CA GLN A 56 2.89 -3.90 15.25
C GLN A 56 4.39 -4.09 15.44
N SER A 57 5.07 -4.65 14.46
CA SER A 57 6.52 -4.86 14.54
C SER A 57 7.34 -3.62 14.23
N GLY A 58 6.69 -2.54 13.78
CA GLY A 58 7.38 -1.29 13.45
C GLY A 58 7.99 -1.24 12.06
N GLN A 59 7.81 -2.29 11.24
CA GLN A 59 8.34 -2.33 9.89
C GLN A 59 7.53 -1.51 8.91
N LEU A 60 6.29 -1.18 9.28
CA LEU A 60 5.34 -0.48 8.42
C LEU A 60 4.67 0.61 9.24
N GLN A 61 4.48 1.78 8.64
CA GLN A 61 3.79 2.89 9.27
C GLN A 61 2.50 3.20 8.52
N GLU A 62 1.44 3.48 9.26
CA GLU A 62 0.15 3.80 8.69
C GLU A 62 0.06 5.31 8.49
N ILE A 63 -0.21 5.76 7.26
CA ILE A 63 -0.35 7.19 6.94
C ILE A 63 -1.49 7.37 5.95
N GLU A 64 -1.96 8.61 5.84
CA GLU A 64 -2.89 8.99 4.80
C GLU A 64 -2.12 9.06 3.46
N ILE A 65 -2.61 8.35 2.44
CA ILE A 65 -2.01 8.40 1.12
C ILE A 65 -3.09 8.78 0.11
N ARG A 66 -2.88 9.92 -0.55
CA ARG A 66 -3.77 10.40 -1.61
C ARG A 66 -3.25 9.97 -2.97
N GLN A 67 -4.14 9.90 -3.93
CA GLN A 67 -3.80 9.48 -5.29
C GLN A 67 -2.64 10.30 -5.86
N GLU A 68 -2.63 11.61 -5.67
CA GLU A 68 -1.60 12.48 -6.21
C GLU A 68 -0.24 12.33 -5.53
N GLN A 69 -0.17 11.60 -4.41
CA GLN A 69 1.09 11.37 -3.70
C GLN A 69 1.83 10.13 -4.18
N LEU A 70 1.22 9.34 -5.06
CA LEU A 70 1.83 8.08 -5.52
C LEU A 70 3.19 8.29 -6.17
N GLU A 71 3.40 9.42 -6.83
CA GLU A 71 4.67 9.74 -7.48
C GLU A 71 5.82 9.95 -6.51
N GLN A 72 5.51 10.18 -5.23
CA GLN A 72 6.52 10.48 -4.22
C GLN A 72 7.22 9.25 -3.68
N PHE A 73 6.68 8.07 -3.96
CA PHE A 73 7.21 6.82 -3.44
C PHE A 73 8.13 6.14 -4.45
N ASP A 74 9.15 5.47 -3.94
CA ASP A 74 10.17 4.82 -4.76
C ASP A 74 9.73 3.43 -5.22
N GLU A 75 8.91 2.76 -4.42
CA GLU A 75 8.51 1.39 -4.69
C GLU A 75 7.13 1.11 -4.10
N ILE A 76 6.38 0.20 -4.75
CA ILE A 76 5.10 -0.28 -4.26
C ILE A 76 5.17 -1.80 -4.16
N ARG A 77 4.74 -2.36 -3.03
CA ARG A 77 4.65 -3.81 -2.84
C ARG A 77 3.27 -4.21 -2.36
N VAL A 78 2.85 -5.40 -2.75
CA VAL A 78 1.64 -6.02 -2.24
C VAL A 78 1.98 -6.80 -0.97
N ILE A 79 1.18 -6.65 0.06
CA ILE A 79 1.32 -7.37 1.33
C ILE A 79 0.13 -8.31 1.48
N ASN A 80 0.40 -9.62 1.59
CA ASN A 80 -0.63 -10.60 1.91
C ASN A 80 0.06 -11.79 2.60
N ALA A 81 -0.69 -12.89 2.80
CA ALA A 81 -0.16 -14.06 3.51
C ALA A 81 1.06 -14.67 2.83
N LEU A 82 1.22 -14.45 1.51
CA LEU A 82 2.32 -15.01 0.74
C LEU A 82 3.47 -14.02 0.52
N ASN A 83 3.21 -12.74 0.65
CA ASN A 83 4.19 -11.67 0.36
C ASN A 83 4.32 -10.74 1.54
N GLU A 84 5.52 -10.63 2.07
CA GLU A 84 5.84 -9.65 3.12
C GLU A 84 6.97 -8.73 2.64
N LEU A 85 7.28 -7.74 3.42
CA LEU A 85 8.33 -6.77 3.05
C LEU A 85 9.72 -7.37 3.03
#